data_a7fa626eb259b2cdfe157b565256dea7
#
_entry.id   a7fa626eb259b2cdfe157b565256dea7
#
_cell.length_a   1.000
_cell.length_b   1.000
_cell.length_c   1.000
_cell.angle_alpha   90.00
_cell.angle_beta   90.00
_cell.angle_gamma   90.00
#
_symmetry.space_group_name_H-M   'P 1'
#
loop_
_entity.id
_entity.type
_entity.pdbx_description
1 polymer ?
#
loop_
_entity_poly.entity_id
_entity_poly.type
_entity_poly.pdbx_seq_one_letter_code
_entity_poly.pdbx_strand_id
1 'polypeptide(L)'
;MKKLVVIAATCALLGSATAAWAAGDAAAGKAKSATCTACHNPDGNSTNPQYPKLAGQSADYLTKQLMEFKSGARVNAIMVGMVAPLSPQDMEDLAAFYASQQIARSAADPALAPAGQAIFRGGNLNSGVSACMACHGATGAGNPAAKFPALAGQHADYIELQLKAFRAMERANDAGQMMRQIAARMTDQEIKAVSSYIQGLQ
;
A
#
# COMPACT_ATOMS: atom_id res chain seq x y z
N MET A 1 -34.37 -59.37 37.54
CA MET A 1 -34.62 -58.56 36.31
C MET A 1 -34.05 -57.18 36.53
N LYS A 2 -32.83 -56.92 35.97
CA LYS A 2 -32.14 -55.64 36.10
C LYS A 2 -32.48 -54.80 34.85
N LYS A 3 -33.15 -53.65 35.03
CA LYS A 3 -33.42 -52.70 33.94
C LYS A 3 -32.21 -51.86 33.68
N LEU A 4 -31.65 -52.00 32.46
CA LEU A 4 -30.59 -51.11 31.95
C LEU A 4 -31.19 -49.80 31.48
N VAL A 5 -30.79 -48.70 32.09
CA VAL A 5 -31.14 -47.36 31.62
C VAL A 5 -30.03 -46.87 30.72
N VAL A 6 -30.28 -46.73 29.42
CA VAL A 6 -29.39 -46.17 28.44
C VAL A 6 -29.58 -44.65 28.41
N ILE A 7 -28.63 -43.89 28.92
CA ILE A 7 -28.64 -42.42 28.80
C ILE A 7 -27.94 -42.06 27.47
N ALA A 8 -28.73 -41.61 26.51
CA ALA A 8 -28.22 -41.06 25.26
C ALA A 8 -27.72 -39.62 25.51
N ALA A 9 -26.41 -39.41 25.51
CA ALA A 9 -25.80 -38.10 25.57
C ALA A 9 -25.82 -37.47 24.17
N THR A 10 -26.67 -36.51 23.94
CA THR A 10 -26.70 -35.68 22.74
C THR A 10 -25.59 -34.60 22.85
N CYS A 11 -24.45 -34.83 22.21
CA CYS A 11 -23.44 -33.77 22.00
C CYS A 11 -23.97 -32.74 20.98
N ALA A 12 -24.43 -31.60 21.44
CA ALA A 12 -24.68 -30.45 20.58
C ALA A 12 -23.33 -29.87 20.11
N LEU A 13 -22.99 -30.10 18.86
CA LEU A 13 -21.86 -29.43 18.18
C LEU A 13 -22.25 -27.96 17.97
N LEU A 14 -21.82 -27.09 18.86
CA LEU A 14 -21.82 -25.63 18.63
C LEU A 14 -20.75 -25.35 17.58
N GLY A 15 -21.15 -25.32 16.31
CA GLY A 15 -20.33 -24.85 15.21
C GLY A 15 -20.02 -23.36 15.40
N SER A 16 -18.81 -23.04 15.85
CA SER A 16 -18.30 -21.68 15.80
C SER A 16 -18.16 -21.31 14.32
N ALA A 17 -19.12 -20.53 13.79
CA ALA A 17 -18.99 -19.90 12.49
C ALA A 17 -17.83 -18.89 12.60
N THR A 18 -16.63 -19.30 12.17
CA THR A 18 -15.57 -18.35 11.89
C THR A 18 -16.05 -17.50 10.72
N ALA A 19 -16.33 -16.23 10.95
CA ALA A 19 -16.57 -15.28 9.90
C ALA A 19 -15.30 -15.24 9.04
N ALA A 20 -15.28 -15.99 7.95
CA ALA A 20 -14.29 -15.82 6.91
C ALA A 20 -14.53 -14.41 6.33
N TRP A 21 -13.58 -13.51 6.51
CA TRP A 21 -13.63 -12.23 5.84
C TRP A 21 -13.62 -12.50 4.34
N ALA A 22 -14.65 -12.05 3.67
CA ALA A 22 -14.75 -12.22 2.22
C ALA A 22 -13.66 -11.36 1.57
N ALA A 23 -12.98 -11.91 0.56
CA ALA A 23 -12.08 -11.10 -0.26
C ALA A 23 -12.86 -9.89 -0.80
N GLY A 24 -12.20 -8.71 -0.91
CA GLY A 24 -12.86 -7.49 -1.35
C GLY A 24 -13.51 -7.63 -2.73
N ASP A 25 -14.70 -7.06 -2.89
CA ASP A 25 -15.46 -7.02 -4.14
C ASP A 25 -15.18 -5.71 -4.88
N ALA A 26 -14.55 -5.79 -6.06
CA ALA A 26 -14.22 -4.63 -6.87
C ALA A 26 -15.45 -3.86 -7.37
N ALA A 27 -16.60 -4.52 -7.61
CA ALA A 27 -17.83 -3.83 -8.04
C ALA A 27 -18.45 -3.04 -6.87
N ALA A 28 -18.47 -3.62 -5.67
CA ALA A 28 -18.86 -2.93 -4.46
C ALA A 28 -17.90 -1.76 -4.15
N GLY A 29 -16.60 -1.97 -4.31
CA GLY A 29 -15.58 -0.92 -4.14
C GLY A 29 -15.78 0.25 -5.11
N LYS A 30 -16.07 -0.03 -6.37
CA LYS A 30 -16.41 1.00 -7.36
C LYS A 30 -17.61 1.84 -6.93
N ALA A 31 -18.68 1.20 -6.44
CA ALA A 31 -19.87 1.91 -5.98
C ALA A 31 -19.58 2.84 -4.78
N LYS A 32 -18.60 2.48 -3.94
CA LYS A 32 -18.20 3.25 -2.74
C LYS A 32 -17.11 4.30 -3.02
N SER A 33 -16.47 4.28 -4.19
CA SER A 33 -15.28 5.11 -4.50
C SER A 33 -15.60 6.58 -4.74
N ALA A 34 -16.86 7.01 -4.83
CA ALA A 34 -17.26 8.36 -5.21
C ALA A 34 -16.55 9.49 -4.43
N THR A 35 -16.38 9.33 -3.11
CA THR A 35 -15.69 10.31 -2.26
C THR A 35 -14.17 10.33 -2.48
N CYS A 36 -13.60 9.25 -2.99
CA CYS A 36 -12.16 9.12 -3.25
C CYS A 36 -11.78 9.80 -4.57
N THR A 37 -12.72 9.87 -5.52
CA THR A 37 -12.46 10.32 -6.90
C THR A 37 -12.04 11.77 -7.00
N ALA A 38 -12.43 12.61 -6.04
CA ALA A 38 -12.08 14.04 -6.04
C ALA A 38 -10.56 14.29 -6.00
N CYS A 39 -9.82 13.38 -5.36
CA CYS A 39 -8.37 13.47 -5.21
C CYS A 39 -7.62 12.41 -6.03
N HIS A 40 -8.18 11.19 -6.10
CA HIS A 40 -7.51 10.05 -6.74
C HIS A 40 -8.00 9.74 -8.16
N ASN A 41 -8.95 10.49 -8.71
CA ASN A 41 -9.68 10.26 -9.95
C ASN A 41 -10.50 8.95 -9.93
N PRO A 42 -11.48 8.79 -10.86
CA PRO A 42 -12.38 7.64 -10.86
C PRO A 42 -11.69 6.28 -11.02
N ASP A 43 -10.57 6.25 -11.73
CA ASP A 43 -9.76 5.06 -12.01
C ASP A 43 -8.54 4.92 -11.07
N GLY A 44 -8.39 5.81 -10.11
CA GLY A 44 -7.23 5.80 -9.21
C GLY A 44 -5.96 6.41 -9.80
N ASN A 45 -6.00 7.00 -10.99
CA ASN A 45 -4.86 7.70 -11.60
C ASN A 45 -4.96 9.20 -11.31
N SER A 46 -4.61 9.62 -10.10
CA SER A 46 -4.61 11.04 -9.75
C SER A 46 -3.78 11.86 -10.73
N THR A 47 -4.26 13.06 -11.03
CA THR A 47 -3.53 14.06 -11.85
C THR A 47 -2.74 15.04 -11.00
N ASN A 48 -3.08 15.15 -9.71
CA ASN A 48 -2.30 15.95 -8.77
C ASN A 48 -1.18 15.10 -8.15
N PRO A 49 0.11 15.46 -8.33
CA PRO A 49 1.23 14.67 -7.87
C PRO A 49 1.38 14.58 -6.34
N GLN A 50 0.64 15.39 -5.58
CA GLN A 50 0.60 15.28 -4.13
C GLN A 50 -0.32 14.14 -3.65
N TYR A 51 -1.27 13.71 -4.47
CA TYR A 51 -2.15 12.58 -4.17
C TYR A 51 -1.64 11.34 -4.89
N PRO A 52 -1.49 10.20 -4.21
CA PRO A 52 -0.94 9.01 -4.86
C PRO A 52 -1.89 8.46 -5.91
N LYS A 53 -1.31 7.86 -6.94
CA LYS A 53 -2.05 6.93 -7.78
C LYS A 53 -2.35 5.67 -6.97
N LEU A 54 -3.60 5.22 -7.04
CA LEU A 54 -4.09 4.00 -6.39
C LEU A 54 -4.22 2.86 -7.38
N ALA A 55 -4.36 3.18 -8.67
CA ALA A 55 -4.51 2.21 -9.75
C ALA A 55 -3.37 1.20 -9.77
N GLY A 56 -3.72 -0.09 -9.85
CA GLY A 56 -2.76 -1.19 -9.91
C GLY A 56 -1.95 -1.43 -8.65
N GLN A 57 -2.25 -0.74 -7.55
CA GLN A 57 -1.63 -1.02 -6.27
C GLN A 57 -2.21 -2.29 -5.65
N SER A 58 -1.38 -3.06 -4.93
CA SER A 58 -1.83 -4.30 -4.31
C SER A 58 -2.99 -4.06 -3.33
N ALA A 59 -4.02 -4.90 -3.39
CA ALA A 59 -5.18 -4.80 -2.52
C ALA A 59 -4.78 -4.91 -1.05
N ASP A 60 -3.88 -5.84 -0.69
CA ASP A 60 -3.40 -6.02 0.68
C ASP A 60 -2.70 -4.77 1.22
N TYR A 61 -1.91 -4.09 0.36
CA TYR A 61 -1.27 -2.84 0.76
C TYR A 61 -2.29 -1.71 0.92
N LEU A 62 -3.24 -1.57 -0.01
CA LEU A 62 -4.29 -0.54 0.09
C LEU A 62 -5.15 -0.74 1.33
N THR A 63 -5.63 -1.97 1.58
CA THR A 63 -6.38 -2.31 2.80
C THR A 63 -5.60 -1.96 4.06
N LYS A 64 -4.32 -2.36 4.11
CA LYS A 64 -3.42 -2.00 5.22
C LYS A 64 -3.37 -0.49 5.42
N GLN A 65 -3.18 0.30 4.36
CA GLN A 65 -3.09 1.76 4.48
C GLN A 65 -4.40 2.38 4.98
N LEU A 66 -5.56 1.96 4.45
CA LEU A 66 -6.87 2.45 4.88
C LEU A 66 -7.11 2.14 6.37
N MET A 67 -6.83 0.92 6.80
CA MET A 67 -6.94 0.52 8.21
C MET A 67 -6.00 1.32 9.12
N GLU A 68 -4.77 1.59 8.66
CA GLU A 68 -3.79 2.34 9.45
C GLU A 68 -4.09 3.83 9.53
N PHE A 69 -4.69 4.42 8.51
CA PHE A 69 -5.26 5.77 8.62
C PHE A 69 -6.40 5.81 9.63
N LYS A 70 -7.28 4.79 9.64
CA LYS A 70 -8.41 4.72 10.58
C LYS A 70 -7.96 4.51 12.01
N SER A 71 -6.93 3.71 12.25
CA SER A 71 -6.38 3.46 13.59
C SER A 71 -5.43 4.56 14.08
N GLY A 72 -5.00 5.49 13.20
CA GLY A 72 -3.99 6.50 13.51
C GLY A 72 -2.55 6.01 13.43
N ALA A 73 -2.30 4.74 13.05
CA ALA A 73 -0.94 4.22 12.84
C ALA A 73 -0.23 4.88 11.65
N ARG A 74 -1.02 5.40 10.68
CA ARG A 74 -0.56 6.30 9.64
C ARG A 74 -1.33 7.61 9.74
N VAL A 75 -0.65 8.73 9.88
CA VAL A 75 -1.28 10.03 10.06
C VAL A 75 -1.31 10.81 8.74
N ASN A 76 -2.48 11.27 8.35
CA ASN A 76 -2.70 12.25 7.30
C ASN A 76 -4.08 12.89 7.55
N ALA A 77 -4.13 14.20 7.74
CA ALA A 77 -5.33 14.90 8.17
C ALA A 77 -6.53 14.70 7.21
N ILE A 78 -6.28 14.62 5.91
CA ILE A 78 -7.32 14.39 4.90
C ILE A 78 -7.80 12.93 4.98
N MET A 79 -6.85 11.97 4.91
CA MET A 79 -7.21 10.55 4.83
C MET A 79 -7.89 10.01 6.08
N VAL A 80 -7.51 10.50 7.28
CA VAL A 80 -8.19 10.14 8.54
C VAL A 80 -9.70 10.46 8.46
N GLY A 81 -10.05 11.64 7.96
CA GLY A 81 -11.45 12.01 7.74
C GLY A 81 -12.16 11.14 6.70
N MET A 82 -11.46 10.82 5.61
CA MET A 82 -12.03 10.01 4.51
C MET A 82 -12.31 8.56 4.91
N VAL A 83 -11.47 7.96 5.75
CA VAL A 83 -11.63 6.57 6.18
C VAL A 83 -12.53 6.40 7.41
N ALA A 84 -12.83 7.46 8.13
CA ALA A 84 -13.62 7.40 9.37
C ALA A 84 -14.94 6.63 9.23
N PRO A 85 -15.78 6.86 8.18
CA PRO A 85 -17.05 6.17 8.00
C PRO A 85 -16.93 4.74 7.47
N LEU A 86 -15.76 4.32 6.96
CA LEU A 86 -15.59 3.05 6.27
C LEU A 86 -15.57 1.87 7.26
N SER A 87 -16.31 0.81 6.95
CA SER A 87 -16.16 -0.50 7.59
C SER A 87 -14.89 -1.21 7.08
N PRO A 88 -14.41 -2.26 7.76
CA PRO A 88 -13.32 -3.09 7.25
C PRO A 88 -13.62 -3.66 5.84
N GLN A 89 -14.85 -4.12 5.60
CA GLN A 89 -15.26 -4.64 4.30
C GLN A 89 -15.25 -3.56 3.21
N ASP A 90 -15.66 -2.31 3.53
CA ASP A 90 -15.58 -1.20 2.58
C ASP A 90 -14.13 -0.91 2.16
N MET A 91 -13.19 -1.05 3.09
CA MET A 91 -11.76 -0.85 2.80
C MET A 91 -11.21 -1.95 1.90
N GLU A 92 -11.62 -3.20 2.09
CA GLU A 92 -11.25 -4.33 1.24
C GLU A 92 -11.86 -4.21 -0.15
N ASP A 93 -13.14 -3.82 -0.25
CA ASP A 93 -13.82 -3.59 -1.53
C ASP A 93 -13.15 -2.46 -2.33
N LEU A 94 -12.89 -1.32 -1.69
CA LEU A 94 -12.17 -0.20 -2.32
C LEU A 94 -10.76 -0.60 -2.77
N ALA A 95 -10.06 -1.37 -1.94
CA ALA A 95 -8.74 -1.87 -2.27
C ALA A 95 -8.78 -2.81 -3.49
N ALA A 96 -9.75 -3.73 -3.55
CA ALA A 96 -9.95 -4.61 -4.70
C ALA A 96 -10.28 -3.82 -5.98
N PHE A 97 -11.11 -2.78 -5.88
CA PHE A 97 -11.44 -1.93 -7.01
C PHE A 97 -10.21 -1.23 -7.56
N TYR A 98 -9.43 -0.51 -6.74
CA TYR A 98 -8.24 0.19 -7.23
C TYR A 98 -7.12 -0.75 -7.68
N ALA A 99 -6.99 -1.92 -7.05
CA ALA A 99 -6.04 -2.94 -7.48
C ALA A 99 -6.36 -3.48 -8.89
N SER A 100 -7.63 -3.52 -9.29
CA SER A 100 -8.06 -3.96 -10.62
C SER A 100 -7.83 -2.92 -11.73
N GLN A 101 -7.47 -1.68 -11.38
CA GLN A 101 -7.23 -0.61 -12.35
C GLN A 101 -5.82 -0.67 -12.91
N GLN A 102 -5.62 -0.12 -14.10
CA GLN A 102 -4.28 0.00 -14.70
C GLN A 102 -3.66 1.35 -14.36
N ILE A 103 -2.42 1.34 -13.89
CA ILE A 103 -1.70 2.57 -13.60
C ILE A 103 -1.32 3.29 -14.90
N ALA A 104 -1.67 4.57 -14.97
CA ALA A 104 -1.22 5.47 -16.03
C ALA A 104 0.26 5.84 -15.78
N ARG A 105 1.11 5.55 -16.75
CA ARG A 105 2.56 5.75 -16.65
C ARG A 105 2.94 7.14 -17.10
N SER A 106 4.04 7.65 -16.54
CA SER A 106 4.65 8.93 -16.89
C SER A 106 6.14 8.72 -17.17
N ALA A 107 6.80 9.66 -17.81
CA ALA A 107 8.22 9.60 -18.03
C ALA A 107 9.01 10.04 -16.77
N ALA A 108 10.20 9.47 -16.58
CA ALA A 108 11.19 10.00 -15.67
C ALA A 108 11.82 11.28 -16.24
N ASP A 109 12.33 12.16 -15.37
CA ASP A 109 13.23 13.22 -15.79
C ASP A 109 14.52 12.59 -16.33
N PRO A 110 14.89 12.80 -17.60
CA PRO A 110 16.06 12.18 -18.20
C PRO A 110 17.38 12.59 -17.53
N ALA A 111 17.42 13.76 -16.90
CA ALA A 111 18.62 14.20 -16.15
C ALA A 111 18.80 13.45 -14.83
N LEU A 112 17.71 12.97 -14.22
CA LEU A 112 17.73 12.27 -12.94
C LEU A 112 17.69 10.73 -13.11
N ALA A 113 17.19 10.23 -14.23
CA ALA A 113 16.96 8.82 -14.46
C ALA A 113 18.19 7.93 -14.27
N PRO A 114 19.40 8.25 -14.74
CA PRO A 114 20.58 7.41 -14.53
C PRO A 114 20.95 7.24 -13.05
N ALA A 115 20.95 8.33 -12.28
CA ALA A 115 21.24 8.29 -10.85
C ALA A 115 20.14 7.54 -10.08
N GLY A 116 18.88 7.79 -10.42
CA GLY A 116 17.73 7.09 -9.83
C GLY A 116 17.75 5.60 -10.11
N GLN A 117 18.11 5.19 -11.33
CA GLN A 117 18.29 3.78 -11.70
C GLN A 117 19.37 3.10 -10.88
N ALA A 118 20.52 3.76 -10.71
CA ALA A 118 21.63 3.21 -9.93
C ALA A 118 21.20 2.92 -8.49
N ILE A 119 20.50 3.86 -7.84
CA ILE A 119 19.98 3.70 -6.47
C ILE A 119 18.87 2.63 -6.42
N PHE A 120 17.92 2.66 -7.34
CA PHE A 120 16.83 1.69 -7.35
C PHE A 120 17.35 0.26 -7.48
N ARG A 121 18.32 0.02 -8.38
CA ARG A 121 18.86 -1.31 -8.70
C ARG A 121 20.02 -1.75 -7.81
N GLY A 122 20.90 -0.83 -7.43
CA GLY A 122 22.15 -1.13 -6.72
C GLY A 122 22.20 -0.62 -5.27
N GLY A 123 21.33 0.32 -4.93
CA GLY A 123 21.48 1.05 -3.67
C GLY A 123 22.68 1.99 -3.68
N ASN A 124 23.17 2.33 -2.49
CA ASN A 124 24.42 3.06 -2.31
C ASN A 124 25.22 2.41 -1.17
N LEU A 125 26.27 1.69 -1.52
CA LEU A 125 27.12 0.98 -0.56
C LEU A 125 27.86 1.92 0.40
N ASN A 126 28.19 3.14 -0.05
CA ASN A 126 28.92 4.10 0.78
C ASN A 126 28.06 4.64 1.94
N SER A 127 26.77 4.86 1.70
CA SER A 127 25.82 5.30 2.71
C SER A 127 25.04 4.15 3.35
N GLY A 128 25.15 2.94 2.81
CA GLY A 128 24.41 1.76 3.26
C GLY A 128 22.94 1.80 2.88
N VAL A 129 22.55 2.52 1.82
CA VAL A 129 21.21 2.50 1.24
C VAL A 129 21.04 1.20 0.46
N SER A 130 20.07 0.37 0.88
CA SER A 130 19.74 -0.88 0.19
C SER A 130 19.05 -0.61 -1.15
N ALA A 131 19.26 -1.51 -2.13
CA ALA A 131 18.58 -1.45 -3.42
C ALA A 131 17.05 -1.58 -3.24
N CYS A 132 16.28 -0.65 -3.79
CA CYS A 132 14.83 -0.64 -3.68
C CYS A 132 14.21 -1.89 -4.32
N MET A 133 14.80 -2.34 -5.44
CA MET A 133 14.34 -3.53 -6.17
C MET A 133 14.38 -4.81 -5.35
N ALA A 134 15.21 -4.90 -4.32
CA ALA A 134 15.32 -6.11 -3.49
C ALA A 134 14.00 -6.45 -2.78
N CYS A 135 13.21 -5.43 -2.40
CA CYS A 135 11.92 -5.61 -1.74
C CYS A 135 10.75 -5.27 -2.67
N HIS A 136 10.90 -4.24 -3.51
CA HIS A 136 9.83 -3.76 -4.39
C HIS A 136 9.82 -4.41 -5.79
N GLY A 137 10.71 -5.37 -6.04
CA GLY A 137 10.83 -6.07 -7.32
C GLY A 137 11.61 -5.28 -8.38
N ALA A 138 12.18 -5.99 -9.35
CA ALA A 138 13.05 -5.41 -10.39
C ALA A 138 12.33 -4.39 -11.28
N THR A 139 11.02 -4.59 -11.48
CA THR A 139 10.12 -3.69 -12.23
C THR A 139 9.34 -2.74 -11.31
N GLY A 140 9.57 -2.77 -10.00
CA GLY A 140 8.80 -1.96 -9.05
C GLY A 140 7.35 -2.43 -8.87
N ALA A 141 7.03 -3.66 -9.22
CA ALA A 141 5.67 -4.21 -9.09
C ALA A 141 5.26 -4.50 -7.63
N GLY A 142 6.20 -4.40 -6.70
CA GLY A 142 5.97 -4.72 -5.30
C GLY A 142 6.00 -6.21 -5.00
N ASN A 143 5.64 -6.53 -3.76
CA ASN A 143 5.44 -7.91 -3.29
C ASN A 143 4.17 -7.94 -2.42
N PRO A 144 3.01 -8.34 -2.97
CA PRO A 144 1.74 -8.36 -2.24
C PRO A 144 1.79 -9.21 -0.98
N ALA A 145 2.39 -10.41 -1.03
CA ALA A 145 2.47 -11.31 0.13
C ALA A 145 3.23 -10.71 1.32
N ALA A 146 4.25 -9.87 1.04
CA ALA A 146 4.98 -9.14 2.07
C ALA A 146 4.36 -7.75 2.36
N LYS A 147 3.28 -7.38 1.67
CA LYS A 147 2.65 -6.06 1.71
C LYS A 147 3.61 -4.92 1.33
N PHE A 148 4.60 -5.22 0.49
CA PHE A 148 5.47 -4.21 -0.11
C PHE A 148 4.78 -3.61 -1.32
N PRO A 149 4.58 -2.28 -1.36
CA PRO A 149 3.80 -1.65 -2.41
C PRO A 149 4.45 -1.72 -3.79
N ALA A 150 3.61 -1.71 -4.82
CA ALA A 150 4.04 -1.35 -6.16
C ALA A 150 4.49 0.13 -6.16
N LEU A 151 5.59 0.39 -6.83
CA LEU A 151 6.20 1.72 -6.95
C LEU A 151 6.11 2.24 -8.39
N ALA A 152 6.22 1.36 -9.38
CA ALA A 152 6.27 1.71 -10.80
C ALA A 152 5.12 2.63 -11.21
N GLY A 153 5.45 3.74 -11.88
CA GLY A 153 4.47 4.69 -12.39
C GLY A 153 3.87 5.65 -11.35
N GLN A 154 4.22 5.52 -10.07
CA GLN A 154 3.77 6.44 -9.01
C GLN A 154 4.38 7.83 -9.22
N HIS A 155 3.67 8.88 -8.82
CA HIS A 155 4.18 10.26 -8.89
C HIS A 155 5.50 10.44 -8.15
N ALA A 156 6.47 11.08 -8.80
CA ALA A 156 7.77 11.38 -8.20
C ALA A 156 7.63 12.21 -6.91
N ASP A 157 6.80 13.24 -6.95
CA ASP A 157 6.57 14.12 -5.79
C ASP A 157 5.98 13.35 -4.60
N TYR A 158 5.05 12.41 -4.86
CA TYR A 158 4.50 11.58 -3.80
C TYR A 158 5.56 10.63 -3.21
N ILE A 159 6.38 9.99 -4.04
CA ILE A 159 7.47 9.12 -3.56
C ILE A 159 8.49 9.93 -2.75
N GLU A 160 8.89 11.10 -3.24
CA GLU A 160 9.81 12.01 -2.53
C GLU A 160 9.25 12.41 -1.17
N LEU A 161 7.98 12.84 -1.13
CA LEU A 161 7.29 13.17 0.12
C LEU A 161 7.29 11.99 1.10
N GLN A 162 6.98 10.78 0.64
CA GLN A 162 6.91 9.62 1.53
C GLN A 162 8.30 9.19 2.04
N LEU A 163 9.34 9.24 1.20
CA LEU A 163 10.70 8.94 1.65
C LEU A 163 11.19 9.97 2.69
N LYS A 164 10.92 11.25 2.47
CA LYS A 164 11.21 12.31 3.46
C LYS A 164 10.43 12.12 4.75
N ALA A 165 9.16 11.76 4.69
CA ALA A 165 8.34 11.49 5.85
C ALA A 165 8.84 10.27 6.65
N PHE A 166 9.29 9.19 5.99
CA PHE A 166 9.94 8.07 6.66
C PHE A 166 11.27 8.51 7.31
N ARG A 167 12.07 9.31 6.63
CA ARG A 167 13.34 9.83 7.16
C ARG A 167 13.13 10.70 8.40
N ALA A 168 12.10 11.52 8.38
CA ALA A 168 11.73 12.41 9.50
C ALA A 168 10.94 11.70 10.62
N MET A 169 10.67 10.39 10.50
CA MET A 169 9.82 9.61 11.41
C MET A 169 8.34 10.08 11.47
N GLU A 170 7.92 10.98 10.59
CA GLU A 170 6.52 11.43 10.46
C GLU A 170 5.62 10.33 9.91
N ARG A 171 6.18 9.46 9.08
CA ARG A 171 5.57 8.21 8.66
C ARG A 171 6.30 7.04 9.29
N ALA A 172 5.58 6.27 10.16
CA ALA A 172 6.17 5.22 10.98
C ALA A 172 5.40 3.89 10.93
N ASN A 173 4.55 3.71 9.90
CA ASN A 173 3.71 2.52 9.74
C ASN A 173 4.39 1.39 8.94
N ASP A 174 5.69 1.43 8.79
CA ASP A 174 6.52 0.44 8.13
C ASP A 174 6.91 -0.70 9.08
N ALA A 175 6.68 -1.95 8.65
CA ALA A 175 7.04 -3.13 9.42
C ALA A 175 8.55 -3.16 9.70
N GLY A 176 8.93 -3.45 10.94
CA GLY A 176 10.34 -3.55 11.33
C GLY A 176 11.18 -2.30 11.08
N GLN A 177 10.56 -1.13 10.91
CA GLN A 177 11.23 0.13 10.62
C GLN A 177 12.04 0.12 9.30
N MET A 178 11.74 -0.79 8.38
CA MET A 178 12.55 -1.00 7.17
C MET A 178 12.69 0.27 6.33
N MET A 179 11.58 0.94 6.01
CA MET A 179 11.64 2.15 5.18
C MET A 179 12.27 3.33 5.91
N ARG A 180 12.03 3.47 7.22
CA ARG A 180 12.67 4.50 8.04
C ARG A 180 14.19 4.33 8.07
N GLN A 181 14.69 3.11 8.26
CA GLN A 181 16.12 2.83 8.28
C GLN A 181 16.80 3.07 6.92
N ILE A 182 16.11 2.75 5.81
CA ILE A 182 16.61 3.04 4.47
C ILE A 182 16.62 4.54 4.22
N ALA A 183 15.48 5.21 4.45
CA ALA A 183 15.32 6.63 4.17
C ALA A 183 16.24 7.51 5.03
N ALA A 184 16.53 7.11 6.28
CA ALA A 184 17.47 7.83 7.17
C ALA A 184 18.87 7.99 6.59
N ARG A 185 19.26 7.11 5.67
CA ARG A 185 20.59 7.10 5.03
C ARG A 185 20.62 7.82 3.67
N MET A 186 19.47 8.25 3.17
CA MET A 186 19.35 8.87 1.85
C MET A 186 19.55 10.39 1.93
N THR A 187 20.29 10.93 0.99
CA THR A 187 20.36 12.38 0.73
C THR A 187 19.13 12.86 -0.05
N ASP A 188 18.87 14.17 -0.03
CA ASP A 188 17.77 14.75 -0.83
C ASP A 188 17.96 14.53 -2.33
N GLN A 189 19.20 14.54 -2.80
CA GLN A 189 19.50 14.26 -4.21
C GLN A 189 19.18 12.82 -4.60
N GLU A 190 19.51 11.84 -3.75
CA GLU A 190 19.18 10.43 -3.96
C GLU A 190 17.67 10.20 -3.93
N ILE A 191 16.98 10.80 -2.97
CA ILE A 191 15.50 10.72 -2.87
C ILE A 191 14.87 11.28 -4.14
N LYS A 192 15.28 12.47 -4.59
CA LYS A 192 14.78 13.11 -5.80
C LYS A 192 15.04 12.24 -7.04
N ALA A 193 16.26 11.74 -7.19
CA ALA A 193 16.65 10.95 -8.36
C ALA A 193 15.86 9.63 -8.42
N VAL A 194 15.78 8.87 -7.31
CA VAL A 194 15.06 7.60 -7.29
C VAL A 194 13.55 7.79 -7.46
N SER A 195 12.99 8.87 -6.93
CA SER A 195 11.57 9.20 -7.10
C SER A 195 11.22 9.45 -8.56
N SER A 196 12.04 10.23 -9.27
CA SER A 196 11.90 10.44 -10.72
C SER A 196 12.02 9.13 -11.51
N TYR A 197 13.00 8.30 -11.20
CA TYR A 197 13.17 7.00 -11.86
C TYR A 197 11.95 6.09 -11.66
N ILE A 198 11.42 6.01 -10.45
CA ILE A 198 10.22 5.21 -10.10
C ILE A 198 9.02 5.66 -10.91
N GLN A 199 8.82 6.95 -11.12
CA GLN A 199 7.72 7.47 -11.94
C GLN A 199 7.79 6.94 -13.38
N GLY A 200 8.98 6.83 -13.94
CA GLY A 200 9.21 6.32 -15.29
C GLY A 200 9.42 4.81 -15.39
N LEU A 201 9.44 4.09 -14.29
CA LEU A 201 9.69 2.65 -14.27
C LEU A 201 8.51 1.88 -14.87
N GLN A 202 8.83 0.95 -15.79
CA GLN A 202 7.86 0.18 -16.58
C GLN A 202 8.04 -1.32 -16.35
#